data_5dfa517b499675ff327d16f4085234b6
#
_entry.id   5dfa517b499675ff327d16f4085234b6
#
_cell.length_a   1.000
_cell.length_b   1.000
_cell.length_c   1.000
_cell.angle_alpha   90.00
_cell.angle_beta   90.00
_cell.angle_gamma   90.00
#
_symmetry.space_group_name_H-M   'P 1'
#
loop_
_entity.id
_entity.type
_entity.pdbx_description
1 polymer ?
#
loop_
_entity_poly.entity_id
_entity_poly.type
_entity_poly.pdbx_seq_one_letter_code
_entity_poly.pdbx_strand_id
1 'polypeptide(L)'
;MPKIEIEKSIVSRAVQGDKEAMKAMFMPFLQEDDAIVSVEYLGKYGIFFTTKSFVCVTDKKVASMEYGPFGKIIYSDAFIEEVNSGVIYQPSVFSLYFIGILLCLTIVGILLLNSWVHLYYRLNKSGILWNVREGVSIYAFANRSKINLVNEVWRQAAFVRNKRKQFMR
;
A
#
# COMPACT_ATOMS: atom_id res chain seq x y z
N MET A 1 18.24 4.45 15.86
CA MET A 1 17.10 3.53 15.76
C MET A 1 17.60 2.23 15.14
N PRO A 2 17.28 1.04 15.70
CA PRO A 2 17.61 -0.21 15.06
C PRO A 2 16.98 -0.26 13.67
N LYS A 3 17.75 -0.68 12.67
CA LYS A 3 17.24 -0.83 11.30
C LYS A 3 16.31 -2.04 11.28
N ILE A 4 15.02 -1.80 11.03
CA ILE A 4 14.07 -2.90 10.82
C ILE A 4 14.39 -3.50 9.46
N GLU A 5 14.73 -4.78 9.43
CA GLU A 5 15.02 -5.52 8.22
C GLU A 5 14.02 -6.68 8.09
N ILE A 6 13.30 -6.70 6.97
CA ILE A 6 12.36 -7.78 6.66
C ILE A 6 13.07 -8.73 5.70
N GLU A 7 13.12 -10.01 6.05
CA GLU A 7 13.73 -11.03 5.21
C GLU A 7 13.05 -11.11 3.83
N LYS A 8 13.87 -11.23 2.79
CA LYS A 8 13.37 -11.35 1.40
C LYS A 8 12.48 -12.58 1.20
N SER A 9 12.74 -13.65 1.94
CA SER A 9 11.92 -14.87 1.96
C SER A 9 10.48 -14.59 2.38
N ILE A 10 10.28 -13.82 3.45
CA ILE A 10 8.97 -13.40 3.97
C ILE A 10 8.25 -12.55 2.91
N VAL A 11 8.95 -11.57 2.33
CA VAL A 11 8.36 -10.71 1.29
C VAL A 11 7.94 -11.51 0.05
N SER A 12 8.73 -12.52 -0.34
CA SER A 12 8.40 -13.38 -1.48
C SER A 12 7.11 -14.17 -1.24
N ARG A 13 6.98 -14.79 -0.08
CA ARG A 13 5.78 -15.54 0.33
C ARG A 13 4.56 -14.61 0.44
N ALA A 14 4.73 -13.43 1.03
CA ALA A 14 3.67 -12.43 1.15
C ALA A 14 3.11 -12.01 -0.21
N VAL A 15 3.97 -11.80 -1.21
CA VAL A 15 3.56 -11.48 -2.60
C VAL A 15 2.77 -12.62 -3.25
N GLN A 16 3.05 -13.87 -2.89
CA GLN A 16 2.32 -15.06 -3.35
C GLN A 16 0.97 -15.27 -2.66
N GLY A 17 0.62 -14.43 -1.68
CA GLY A 17 -0.66 -14.47 -0.99
C GLY A 17 -0.63 -15.17 0.38
N ASP A 18 0.55 -15.52 0.88
CA ASP A 18 0.70 -16.10 2.22
C ASP A 18 0.36 -15.04 3.28
N LYS A 19 -0.79 -15.22 3.94
CA LYS A 19 -1.30 -14.29 4.95
C LYS A 19 -0.42 -14.22 6.20
N GLU A 20 0.17 -15.33 6.62
CA GLU A 20 1.07 -15.36 7.77
C GLU A 20 2.37 -14.60 7.48
N ALA A 21 2.91 -14.75 6.28
CA ALA A 21 4.05 -13.96 5.85
C ALA A 21 3.72 -12.45 5.78
N MET A 22 2.52 -12.09 5.30
CA MET A 22 2.07 -10.69 5.31
C MET A 22 1.93 -10.15 6.73
N LYS A 23 1.33 -10.90 7.67
CA LYS A 23 1.24 -10.51 9.08
C LYS A 23 2.63 -10.29 9.68
N ALA A 24 3.56 -11.22 9.44
CA ALA A 24 4.94 -11.13 9.92
C ALA A 24 5.66 -9.87 9.44
N MET A 25 5.31 -9.34 8.25
CA MET A 25 5.87 -8.07 7.77
C MET A 25 5.42 -6.87 8.60
N PHE A 26 4.19 -6.86 9.12
CA PHE A 26 3.64 -5.76 9.89
C PHE A 26 3.96 -5.83 11.38
N MET A 27 4.17 -7.03 11.94
CA MET A 27 4.44 -7.24 13.38
C MET A 27 5.51 -6.30 13.98
N PRO A 28 6.65 -6.00 13.32
CA PRO A 28 7.66 -5.10 13.89
C PRO A 28 7.20 -3.64 14.07
N PHE A 29 6.07 -3.26 13.47
CA PHE A 29 5.54 -1.90 13.47
C PHE A 29 4.25 -1.76 14.30
N LEU A 30 3.64 -2.88 14.66
CA LEU A 30 2.41 -2.92 15.45
C LEU A 30 2.73 -2.97 16.94
N GLN A 31 1.78 -2.54 17.76
CA GLN A 31 1.83 -2.72 19.21
C GLN A 31 1.44 -4.16 19.56
N GLU A 32 1.91 -4.67 20.71
CA GLU A 32 1.64 -6.05 21.14
C GLU A 32 0.16 -6.38 21.28
N ASP A 33 -0.67 -5.36 21.54
CA ASP A 33 -2.12 -5.46 21.72
C ASP A 33 -2.93 -5.13 20.45
N ASP A 34 -2.27 -4.89 19.30
CA ASP A 34 -2.94 -4.64 18.01
C ASP A 34 -3.32 -5.96 17.33
N ALA A 35 -4.60 -6.32 17.34
CA ALA A 35 -5.08 -7.53 16.66
C ALA A 35 -5.28 -7.30 15.16
N ILE A 36 -4.55 -8.05 14.32
CA ILE A 36 -4.70 -7.95 12.86
C ILE A 36 -6.04 -8.57 12.43
N VAL A 37 -6.91 -7.74 11.86
CA VAL A 37 -8.21 -8.14 11.29
C VAL A 37 -8.04 -8.57 9.85
N SER A 38 -7.28 -7.82 9.05
CA SER A 38 -7.04 -8.12 7.64
C SER A 38 -5.67 -7.64 7.20
N VAL A 39 -5.06 -8.40 6.30
CA VAL A 39 -3.82 -8.01 5.62
C VAL A 39 -3.88 -8.43 4.17
N GLU A 40 -3.52 -7.51 3.25
CA GLU A 40 -3.61 -7.74 1.81
C GLU A 40 -2.38 -7.21 1.07
N TYR A 41 -1.97 -7.95 0.05
CA TYR A 41 -1.03 -7.49 -0.97
C TYR A 41 -1.78 -6.83 -2.10
N LEU A 42 -1.61 -5.52 -2.28
CA LEU A 42 -2.35 -4.71 -3.26
C LEU A 42 -1.67 -4.61 -4.63
N GLY A 43 -0.40 -5.00 -4.74
CA GLY A 43 0.29 -5.01 -6.02
C GLY A 43 1.69 -4.41 -5.99
N LYS A 44 2.23 -4.21 -7.19
CA LYS A 44 3.57 -3.66 -7.38
C LYS A 44 3.60 -2.66 -8.53
N TYR A 45 4.54 -1.73 -8.48
CA TYR A 45 4.86 -0.81 -9.58
C TYR A 45 6.37 -0.70 -9.78
N GLY A 46 6.78 -0.21 -10.96
CA GLY A 46 8.18 -0.26 -11.40
C GLY A 46 8.44 -1.45 -12.32
N ILE A 47 9.47 -1.37 -13.15
CA ILE A 47 9.85 -2.40 -14.13
C ILE A 47 11.07 -3.15 -13.63
N PHE A 48 12.22 -2.48 -13.54
CA PHE A 48 13.48 -3.09 -13.06
C PHE A 48 13.58 -3.08 -11.54
N PHE A 49 13.18 -1.98 -10.92
CA PHE A 49 13.15 -1.79 -9.48
C PHE A 49 11.69 -1.70 -9.04
N THR A 50 11.15 -2.80 -8.55
CA THR A 50 9.74 -2.87 -8.18
C THR A 50 9.52 -2.50 -6.72
N THR A 51 8.51 -1.65 -6.48
CA THR A 51 7.98 -1.38 -5.14
C THR A 51 6.68 -2.18 -4.96
N LYS A 52 6.56 -2.89 -3.86
CA LYS A 52 5.40 -3.73 -3.50
C LYS A 52 4.60 -3.03 -2.43
N SER A 53 3.29 -3.05 -2.55
CA SER A 53 2.39 -2.38 -1.61
C SER A 53 1.54 -3.38 -0.87
N PHE A 54 1.50 -3.23 0.44
CA PHE A 54 0.71 -4.02 1.37
C PHE A 54 -0.13 -3.11 2.24
N VAL A 55 -1.24 -3.63 2.72
CA VAL A 55 -2.12 -2.93 3.64
C VAL A 55 -2.51 -3.85 4.78
N CYS A 56 -2.64 -3.29 5.96
CA CYS A 56 -3.09 -3.98 7.15
C CYS A 56 -4.20 -3.18 7.83
N VAL A 57 -5.22 -3.87 8.28
CA VAL A 57 -6.27 -3.34 9.14
C VAL A 57 -6.19 -4.11 10.45
N THR A 58 -5.99 -3.40 11.55
CA THR A 58 -6.07 -3.96 12.89
C THR A 58 -7.41 -3.55 13.53
N ASP A 59 -7.65 -4.02 14.72
CA ASP A 59 -8.79 -3.59 15.53
C ASP A 59 -8.69 -2.10 15.95
N LYS A 60 -7.52 -1.45 15.82
CA LYS A 60 -7.27 -0.06 16.23
C LYS A 60 -6.80 0.85 15.10
N LYS A 61 -6.08 0.32 14.10
CA LYS A 61 -5.35 1.10 13.11
C LYS A 61 -5.59 0.62 11.69
N VAL A 62 -5.41 1.51 10.73
CA VAL A 62 -5.13 1.19 9.33
C VAL A 62 -3.67 1.49 9.05
N ALA A 63 -2.99 0.60 8.36
CA ALA A 63 -1.58 0.77 8.03
C ALA A 63 -1.32 0.42 6.57
N SER A 64 -0.40 1.13 5.94
CA SER A 64 0.15 0.80 4.64
C SER A 64 1.65 0.59 4.73
N MET A 65 2.16 -0.33 3.93
CA MET A 65 3.59 -0.61 3.81
C MET A 65 3.98 -0.71 2.35
N GLU A 66 4.98 0.07 1.96
CA GLU A 66 5.64 -0.06 0.67
C GLU A 66 7.02 -0.68 0.88
N TYR A 67 7.25 -1.82 0.25
CA TYR A 67 8.54 -2.50 0.22
C TYR A 67 9.21 -2.26 -1.13
N GLY A 68 10.21 -1.40 -1.12
CA GLY A 68 10.96 -0.99 -2.32
C GLY A 68 12.23 -1.79 -2.56
N PRO A 69 12.98 -1.42 -3.60
CA PRO A 69 14.27 -2.01 -3.92
C PRO A 69 15.27 -1.77 -2.78
N PHE A 70 16.27 -2.63 -2.69
CA PHE A 70 17.35 -2.57 -1.69
C PHE A 70 16.87 -2.58 -0.23
N GLY A 71 15.68 -3.16 0.03
CA GLY A 71 15.13 -3.22 1.39
C GLY A 71 14.57 -1.90 1.91
N LYS A 72 14.24 -0.95 1.02
CA LYS A 72 13.56 0.30 1.40
C LYS A 72 12.16 -0.02 1.90
N ILE A 73 11.84 0.41 3.12
CA ILE A 73 10.52 0.27 3.72
C ILE A 73 9.96 1.67 3.96
N ILE A 74 8.72 1.89 3.52
CA ILE A 74 7.90 3.06 3.89
C ILE A 74 6.68 2.49 4.60
N TYR A 75 6.53 2.82 5.87
CA TYR A 75 5.40 2.43 6.69
C TYR A 75 4.64 3.68 7.13
N SER A 76 3.32 3.61 7.07
CA SER A 76 2.43 4.68 7.52
C SER A 76 1.20 4.05 8.16
N ASP A 77 0.84 4.52 9.35
CA ASP A 77 -0.37 4.08 10.06
C ASP A 77 -1.17 5.26 10.61
N ALA A 78 -2.44 5.03 10.89
CA ALA A 78 -3.29 5.94 11.65
C ALA A 78 -4.34 5.16 12.43
N PHE A 79 -4.77 5.74 13.54
CA PHE A 79 -5.91 5.21 14.28
C PHE A 79 -7.18 5.26 13.45
N ILE A 80 -7.94 4.18 13.48
CA ILE A 80 -9.14 4.01 12.64
C ILE A 80 -10.22 5.05 12.96
N GLU A 81 -10.20 5.58 14.18
CA GLU A 81 -11.09 6.62 14.67
C GLU A 81 -10.80 8.01 14.07
N GLU A 82 -9.52 8.24 13.71
CA GLU A 82 -9.05 9.48 13.11
C GLU A 82 -9.27 9.49 11.59
N VAL A 83 -9.57 8.34 10.98
CA VAL A 83 -9.86 8.24 9.56
C VAL A 83 -11.23 8.83 9.26
N ASN A 84 -11.27 10.00 8.61
CA ASN A 84 -12.51 10.67 8.22
C ASN A 84 -13.17 10.02 7.01
N SER A 85 -12.37 9.77 5.97
CA SER A 85 -12.86 9.22 4.70
C SER A 85 -11.77 8.40 4.02
N GLY A 86 -12.19 7.45 3.18
CA GLY A 86 -11.32 6.76 2.24
C GLY A 86 -11.72 7.13 0.81
N VAL A 87 -10.74 7.48 0.00
CA VAL A 87 -10.95 7.79 -1.42
C VAL A 87 -10.19 6.77 -2.26
N ILE A 88 -10.92 6.11 -3.16
CA ILE A 88 -10.33 5.12 -4.07
C ILE A 88 -10.03 5.81 -5.39
N TYR A 89 -8.76 5.79 -5.79
CA TYR A 89 -8.28 6.37 -7.03
C TYR A 89 -8.02 5.29 -8.07
N GLN A 90 -8.53 5.52 -9.27
CA GLN A 90 -8.27 4.67 -10.44
C GLN A 90 -8.01 5.55 -11.67
N PRO A 91 -6.80 6.12 -11.81
CA PRO A 91 -6.48 7.00 -12.91
C PRO A 91 -6.44 6.25 -14.24
N SER A 92 -6.60 7.00 -15.34
CA SER A 92 -6.38 6.46 -16.68
C SER A 92 -4.91 6.09 -16.87
N VAL A 93 -4.65 4.94 -17.47
CA VAL A 93 -3.30 4.48 -17.79
C VAL A 93 -2.81 4.92 -19.17
N PHE A 94 -3.63 5.70 -19.90
CA PHE A 94 -3.30 6.12 -21.26
C PHE A 94 -1.95 6.86 -21.35
N SER A 95 -1.74 7.85 -20.50
CA SER A 95 -0.49 8.62 -20.47
C SER A 95 0.72 7.77 -20.07
N LEU A 96 0.53 6.75 -19.22
CA LEU A 96 1.59 5.81 -18.86
C LEU A 96 2.11 5.06 -20.10
N TYR A 97 1.18 4.48 -20.86
CA TYR A 97 1.54 3.71 -22.06
C TYR A 97 2.04 4.61 -23.18
N PHE A 98 1.36 5.73 -23.44
CA PHE A 98 1.75 6.64 -24.52
C PHE A 98 3.17 7.17 -24.35
N ILE A 99 3.51 7.72 -23.20
CA ILE A 99 4.86 8.21 -22.92
C ILE A 99 5.85 7.05 -22.81
N GLY A 100 5.44 5.91 -22.25
CA GLY A 100 6.28 4.71 -22.19
C GLY A 100 6.70 4.22 -23.57
N ILE A 101 5.80 4.19 -24.55
CA ILE A 101 6.11 3.82 -25.94
C ILE A 101 7.09 4.83 -26.56
N LEU A 102 6.88 6.14 -26.39
CA LEU A 102 7.80 7.16 -26.87
C LEU A 102 9.21 7.00 -26.27
N LEU A 103 9.32 6.68 -24.99
CA LEU A 103 10.61 6.41 -24.34
C LEU A 103 11.30 5.16 -24.92
N CYS A 104 10.56 4.13 -25.30
CA CYS A 104 11.12 2.93 -25.90
C CYS A 104 11.72 3.15 -27.30
N LEU A 105 11.43 4.27 -27.96
CA LEU A 105 12.02 4.61 -29.27
C LEU A 105 13.49 5.05 -29.18
N THR A 106 14.00 5.29 -27.98
CA THR A 106 15.39 5.73 -27.76
C THR A 106 16.07 4.86 -26.69
N ILE A 107 17.38 4.65 -26.85
CA ILE A 107 18.18 3.89 -25.86
C ILE A 107 18.12 4.57 -24.50
N VAL A 108 18.27 5.90 -24.45
CA VAL A 108 18.18 6.69 -23.22
C VAL A 108 16.79 6.58 -22.60
N GLY A 109 15.74 6.57 -23.41
CA GLY A 109 14.36 6.42 -22.94
C GLY A 109 14.11 5.05 -22.32
N ILE A 110 14.70 3.98 -22.82
CA ILE A 110 14.61 2.65 -22.21
C ILE A 110 15.20 2.66 -20.79
N LEU A 111 16.34 3.33 -20.58
CA LEU A 111 16.95 3.48 -19.25
C LEU A 111 16.06 4.30 -18.31
N LEU A 112 15.36 5.31 -18.82
CA LEU A 112 14.48 6.17 -18.06
C LEU A 112 13.09 5.57 -17.81
N LEU A 113 12.71 4.50 -18.50
CA LEU A 113 11.37 3.92 -18.45
C LEU A 113 10.94 3.52 -17.02
N ASN A 114 11.86 2.95 -16.23
CA ASN A 114 11.56 2.60 -14.85
C ASN A 114 11.29 3.85 -14.00
N SER A 115 12.07 4.90 -14.18
CA SER A 115 11.89 6.19 -13.48
C SER A 115 10.56 6.83 -13.86
N TRP A 116 10.18 6.74 -15.16
CA TRP A 116 8.88 7.19 -15.64
C TRP A 116 7.72 6.46 -14.95
N VAL A 117 7.77 5.14 -14.87
CA VAL A 117 6.72 4.34 -14.20
C VAL A 117 6.58 4.75 -12.73
N HIS A 118 7.69 4.93 -12.02
CA HIS A 118 7.66 5.39 -10.63
C HIS A 118 7.09 6.81 -10.50
N LEU A 119 7.49 7.72 -11.38
CA LEU A 119 6.98 9.09 -11.42
C LEU A 119 5.49 9.12 -11.72
N TYR A 120 5.04 8.33 -12.71
CA TYR A 120 3.63 8.24 -13.07
C TYR A 120 2.76 7.85 -11.88
N TYR A 121 3.09 6.76 -11.16
CA TYR A 121 2.31 6.33 -10.00
C TYR A 121 2.43 7.24 -8.79
N ARG A 122 3.48 8.04 -8.71
CA ARG A 122 3.61 9.09 -7.69
C ARG A 122 2.67 10.27 -7.98
N LEU A 123 2.52 10.67 -9.23
CA LEU A 123 1.67 11.78 -9.67
C LEU A 123 0.20 11.34 -9.79
N ASN A 124 -0.04 10.16 -10.34
CA ASN A 124 -1.36 9.59 -10.56
C ASN A 124 -1.61 8.46 -9.57
N LYS A 125 -2.02 8.80 -8.38
CA LYS A 125 -2.27 7.83 -7.30
C LYS A 125 -3.30 6.79 -7.73
N SER A 126 -2.96 5.51 -7.61
CA SER A 126 -3.83 4.37 -7.88
C SER A 126 -3.91 3.54 -6.61
N GLY A 127 -5.10 3.34 -6.07
CA GLY A 127 -5.30 2.64 -4.81
C GLY A 127 -6.22 3.38 -3.87
N ILE A 128 -5.95 3.31 -2.57
CA ILE A 128 -6.75 3.96 -1.54
C ILE A 128 -5.94 5.04 -0.81
N LEU A 129 -6.59 6.17 -0.57
CA LEU A 129 -6.10 7.25 0.29
C LEU A 129 -7.05 7.37 1.48
N TRP A 130 -6.54 7.18 2.68
CA TRP A 130 -7.24 7.48 3.91
C TRP A 130 -6.91 8.91 4.36
N ASN A 131 -7.93 9.73 4.43
CA ASN A 131 -7.81 11.09 4.96
C ASN A 131 -7.91 11.04 6.49
N VAL A 132 -6.84 11.41 7.16
CA VAL A 132 -6.76 11.44 8.62
C VAL A 132 -7.07 12.86 9.11
N ARG A 133 -7.81 12.98 10.23
CA ARG A 133 -8.34 14.25 10.72
C ARG A 133 -7.26 15.30 11.01
N GLU A 134 -6.21 14.91 11.71
CA GLU A 134 -5.15 15.82 12.19
C GLU A 134 -3.75 15.37 11.75
N GLY A 135 -3.67 14.53 10.73
CA GLY A 135 -2.43 13.92 10.30
C GLY A 135 -2.21 13.90 8.80
N VAL A 136 -1.11 13.28 8.42
CA VAL A 136 -0.80 13.03 7.02
C VAL A 136 -1.68 11.89 6.51
N SER A 137 -2.35 12.13 5.38
CA SER A 137 -3.15 11.09 4.74
C SER A 137 -2.31 9.86 4.39
N ILE A 138 -2.85 8.68 4.68
CA ILE A 138 -2.20 7.40 4.38
C ILE A 138 -2.58 6.97 2.98
N TYR A 139 -1.59 6.66 2.20
CA TYR A 139 -1.77 6.15 0.85
C TYR A 139 -1.30 4.71 0.75
N ALA A 140 -2.13 3.84 0.16
CA ALA A 140 -1.75 2.49 -0.24
C ALA A 140 -1.97 2.31 -1.73
N PHE A 141 -0.86 2.10 -2.46
CA PHE A 141 -0.91 1.80 -3.89
C PHE A 141 -1.63 0.46 -4.12
N ALA A 142 -2.44 0.40 -5.16
CA ALA A 142 -3.03 -0.85 -5.62
C ALA A 142 -2.95 -0.98 -7.14
N ASN A 143 -2.69 -2.18 -7.62
CA ASN A 143 -2.84 -2.50 -9.03
C ASN A 143 -4.33 -2.41 -9.42
N ARG A 144 -4.60 -2.00 -10.65
CA ARG A 144 -5.97 -1.89 -11.18
C ARG A 144 -6.75 -3.20 -11.05
N SER A 145 -6.09 -4.34 -11.23
CA SER A 145 -6.69 -5.67 -11.04
C SER A 145 -7.05 -6.00 -9.59
N LYS A 146 -6.54 -5.23 -8.63
CA LYS A 146 -6.73 -5.44 -7.19
C LYS A 146 -7.73 -4.46 -6.56
N ILE A 147 -8.45 -3.68 -7.37
CA ILE A 147 -9.38 -2.66 -6.87
C ILE A 147 -10.50 -3.26 -6.00
N ASN A 148 -10.92 -4.49 -6.29
CA ASN A 148 -11.92 -5.19 -5.48
C ASN A 148 -11.39 -5.49 -4.07
N LEU A 149 -10.10 -5.84 -3.92
CA LEU A 149 -9.47 -6.02 -2.62
C LEU A 149 -9.39 -4.70 -1.85
N VAL A 150 -9.12 -3.59 -2.55
CA VAL A 150 -9.14 -2.24 -1.94
C VAL A 150 -10.51 -1.93 -1.35
N ASN A 151 -11.59 -2.24 -2.10
CA ASN A 151 -12.96 -2.06 -1.60
C ASN A 151 -13.25 -2.93 -0.37
N GLU A 152 -12.75 -4.17 -0.36
CA GLU A 152 -12.91 -5.07 0.77
C GLU A 152 -12.17 -4.56 2.02
N VAL A 153 -10.91 -4.14 1.86
CA VAL A 153 -10.12 -3.53 2.92
C VAL A 153 -10.83 -2.30 3.50
N TRP A 154 -11.40 -1.44 2.64
CA TRP A 154 -12.16 -0.29 3.08
C TRP A 154 -13.40 -0.69 3.89
N ARG A 155 -14.16 -1.71 3.43
CA ARG A 155 -15.32 -2.22 4.16
C ARG A 155 -14.94 -2.76 5.53
N GLN A 156 -13.83 -3.48 5.62
CA GLN A 156 -13.34 -4.02 6.90
C GLN A 156 -12.91 -2.89 7.84
N ALA A 157 -12.18 -1.89 7.35
CA ALA A 157 -11.82 -0.72 8.12
C ALA A 157 -13.06 0.04 8.63
N ALA A 158 -14.06 0.23 7.77
CA ALA A 158 -15.32 0.87 8.14
C ALA A 158 -16.11 0.05 9.19
N PHE A 159 -16.12 -1.28 9.06
CA PHE A 159 -16.76 -2.17 10.02
C PHE A 159 -16.10 -2.07 11.41
N VAL A 160 -14.78 -2.17 11.47
CA VAL A 160 -14.02 -2.02 12.73
C VAL A 160 -14.31 -0.66 13.36
N ARG A 161 -14.26 0.43 12.57
CA ARG A 161 -14.56 1.78 13.04
C ARG A 161 -15.96 1.89 13.66
N ASN A 162 -16.96 1.33 12.98
CA ASN A 162 -18.34 1.38 13.48
C ASN A 162 -18.52 0.57 14.76
N LYS A 163 -17.92 -0.60 14.84
CA LYS A 163 -17.92 -1.43 16.04
C LYS A 163 -17.33 -0.68 17.23
N ARG A 164 -16.16 -0.04 17.07
CA ARG A 164 -15.53 0.74 18.14
C ARG A 164 -16.39 1.92 18.61
N LYS A 165 -17.03 2.65 17.68
CA LYS A 165 -17.95 3.74 18.04
C LYS A 165 -19.14 3.29 18.88
N GLN A 166 -19.59 2.04 18.73
CA GLN A 166 -20.67 1.48 19.55
C GLN A 166 -20.23 1.19 20.99
N PHE A 167 -18.96 0.81 21.18
CA PHE A 167 -18.42 0.54 22.52
C PHE A 167 -18.03 1.79 23.31
N MET A 168 -17.89 2.94 22.65
CA MET A 168 -17.57 4.23 23.28
C MET A 168 -18.81 5.06 23.67
N ARG A 169 -20.00 4.58 23.33
CA ARG A 169 -21.29 5.17 23.76
C ARG A 169 -21.86 4.46 24.97
#